data_f924770114e32590f6a5124ec6382aaa
#
_entry.id   f924770114e32590f6a5124ec6382aaa
#
_cell.length_a   1.000
_cell.length_b   1.000
_cell.length_c   1.000
_cell.angle_alpha   90.00
_cell.angle_beta   90.00
_cell.angle_gamma   90.00
#
_symmetry.space_group_name_H-M   'P 1'
#
loop_
_entity.id
_entity.type
_entity.pdbx_description
1 polymer ?
#
loop_
_entity_poly.entity_id
_entity_poly.type
_entity_poly.pdbx_seq_one_letter_code
_entity_poly.pdbx_strand_id
1 'polypeptide(L)'
;DIVKLVSTDSVVRERELTIPLHGRTRTGVVNTNGKGVEAGKPLPEDTLYLHVRVGQIADNLFAIFISDMSEQRRFEIMRRDFVTNVSHELKTPAGAISLLAETIGDAADDPDAVKYFSGRISKESERLTELVHRLIDLQKAQSAAAMLNAERLSVLSVAREALAENQVKAESKHISLVLSVNGRQVLVHANAEELAKEAEQNLDVFVVADHETIKTAVKNLVENAINYSPEHTTVAVGIGIESGKVAIRVVDQGIGIPAASLSRIFERFYRVDPARSRETGGTGLGLAITKHCVEDCGGTISVWSREGEGSTFTITMPQASGAAEPDHPADSANDNTREKKQSGHSTTTENEENH
;
A
#
# COMPACT_ATOMS: atom_id res chain seq x y z
N ASP A 1 -43.48 -9.13 -3.47
CA ASP A 1 -44.17 -8.58 -4.66
C ASP A 1 -43.69 -9.16 -5.98
N ILE A 2 -42.40 -9.48 -6.17
CA ILE A 2 -41.87 -10.01 -7.43
C ILE A 2 -42.45 -11.40 -7.77
N VAL A 3 -42.63 -12.27 -6.77
CA VAL A 3 -43.22 -13.61 -6.94
C VAL A 3 -44.67 -13.52 -7.41
N LYS A 4 -45.46 -12.56 -6.89
CA LYS A 4 -46.85 -12.34 -7.32
C LYS A 4 -46.94 -11.90 -8.79
N LEU A 5 -45.99 -11.06 -9.23
CA LEU A 5 -45.95 -10.62 -10.63
C LEU A 5 -45.59 -11.79 -11.57
N VAL A 6 -44.59 -12.61 -11.17
CA VAL A 6 -44.21 -13.81 -11.94
C VAL A 6 -45.31 -14.82 -12.00
N SER A 7 -46.13 -14.99 -10.93
CA SER A 7 -47.28 -15.89 -10.94
C SER A 7 -48.44 -15.44 -11.84
N THR A 8 -48.49 -14.16 -12.22
CA THR A 8 -49.57 -13.61 -13.06
C THR A 8 -49.27 -13.75 -14.55
N ASP A 9 -48.02 -13.63 -14.98
CA ASP A 9 -47.64 -13.57 -16.39
C ASP A 9 -46.56 -14.58 -16.78
N SER A 10 -46.06 -15.39 -15.84
CA SER A 10 -44.99 -16.40 -16.00
C SER A 10 -43.69 -15.86 -16.59
N VAL A 11 -43.48 -14.53 -16.52
CA VAL A 11 -42.26 -13.86 -17.02
C VAL A 11 -41.19 -13.87 -15.95
N VAL A 12 -39.99 -14.33 -16.30
CA VAL A 12 -38.81 -14.25 -15.41
C VAL A 12 -38.53 -12.80 -15.06
N ARG A 13 -38.36 -12.51 -13.78
CA ARG A 13 -38.10 -11.17 -13.27
C ARG A 13 -36.82 -11.15 -12.48
N GLU A 14 -36.08 -10.05 -12.63
CA GLU A 14 -34.85 -9.81 -11.95
C GLU A 14 -34.95 -8.52 -11.11
N ARG A 15 -34.29 -8.51 -9.97
CA ARG A 15 -34.22 -7.35 -9.10
C ARG A 15 -32.93 -7.34 -8.31
N GLU A 16 -32.30 -6.15 -8.22
CA GLU A 16 -31.23 -5.90 -7.28
C GLU A 16 -31.80 -5.49 -5.92
N LEU A 17 -31.29 -6.10 -4.86
CA LEU A 17 -31.62 -5.79 -3.47
C LEU A 17 -30.39 -5.28 -2.77
N THR A 18 -30.53 -4.17 -2.06
CA THR A 18 -29.49 -3.58 -1.21
C THR A 18 -29.93 -3.74 0.22
N ILE A 19 -29.21 -4.55 0.99
CA ILE A 19 -29.53 -4.89 2.37
C ILE A 19 -28.42 -4.34 3.28
N PRO A 20 -28.69 -3.32 4.10
CA PRO A 20 -27.74 -2.88 5.11
C PRO A 20 -27.60 -3.97 6.18
N LEU A 21 -26.37 -4.38 6.49
CA LEU A 21 -26.07 -5.35 7.52
C LEU A 21 -26.19 -4.66 8.90
N HIS A 22 -27.41 -4.65 9.44
CA HIS A 22 -27.69 -4.17 10.80
C HIS A 22 -27.19 -5.20 11.79
N GLY A 23 -26.06 -4.93 12.47
CA GLY A 23 -25.56 -5.83 13.51
C GLY A 23 -24.16 -5.54 14.03
N ARG A 24 -23.42 -4.67 13.39
CA ARG A 24 -22.18 -4.10 13.94
C ARG A 24 -22.30 -2.59 14.04
N THR A 25 -23.25 -2.13 14.85
CA THR A 25 -23.15 -0.81 15.48
C THR A 25 -21.86 -0.84 16.28
N ARG A 26 -20.77 -0.35 15.69
CA ARG A 26 -19.68 0.17 16.50
C ARG A 26 -20.34 1.18 17.43
N THR A 27 -20.34 0.87 18.70
CA THR A 27 -20.78 1.75 19.78
C THR A 27 -20.22 3.14 19.50
N GLY A 28 -21.07 3.98 18.91
CA GLY A 28 -20.81 5.40 18.85
C GLY A 28 -20.74 5.88 20.29
N VAL A 29 -19.62 6.46 20.66
CA VAL A 29 -19.49 7.20 21.92
C VAL A 29 -20.63 8.19 21.94
N VAL A 30 -21.60 7.97 22.83
CA VAL A 30 -22.67 8.91 23.11
C VAL A 30 -22.00 10.13 23.72
N ASN A 31 -21.87 11.17 22.93
CA ASN A 31 -21.39 12.45 23.46
C ASN A 31 -22.49 13.01 24.36
N THR A 32 -22.16 13.32 25.60
CA THR A 32 -23.05 13.74 26.69
C THR A 32 -23.81 15.06 26.44
N ASN A 33 -23.79 15.59 25.22
CA ASN A 33 -24.43 16.86 24.86
C ASN A 33 -25.65 16.75 23.92
N GLY A 34 -26.35 15.62 23.89
CA GLY A 34 -27.73 15.54 23.39
C GLY A 34 -28.03 16.01 21.95
N LYS A 35 -27.02 16.26 21.09
CA LYS A 35 -27.21 16.49 19.67
C LYS A 35 -26.86 15.23 18.91
N GLY A 36 -27.89 14.60 18.32
CA GLY A 36 -27.75 13.43 17.47
C GLY A 36 -26.75 13.72 16.36
N VAL A 37 -25.68 12.93 16.31
CA VAL A 37 -24.81 12.86 15.14
C VAL A 37 -25.64 12.18 14.06
N GLU A 38 -25.84 12.85 12.91
CA GLU A 38 -26.44 12.25 11.73
C GLU A 38 -25.72 10.92 11.45
N ALA A 39 -26.49 9.84 11.37
CA ALA A 39 -25.97 8.54 11.03
C ALA A 39 -25.26 8.64 9.68
N GLY A 40 -23.94 8.53 9.70
CA GLY A 40 -23.14 8.59 8.48
C GLY A 40 -23.66 7.54 7.49
N LYS A 41 -23.55 7.87 6.20
CA LYS A 41 -23.89 6.96 5.09
C LYS A 41 -23.21 5.60 5.36
N PRO A 42 -23.95 4.48 5.34
CA PRO A 42 -23.34 3.17 5.61
C PRO A 42 -22.18 2.93 4.65
N LEU A 43 -21.06 2.44 5.19
CA LEU A 43 -19.90 2.09 4.38
C LEU A 43 -20.29 0.96 3.40
N PRO A 44 -19.70 0.89 2.21
CA PRO A 44 -19.95 -0.20 1.28
C PRO A 44 -19.72 -1.60 1.87
N GLU A 45 -18.86 -1.72 2.87
CA GLU A 45 -18.55 -2.95 3.61
C GLU A 45 -19.73 -3.43 4.49
N ASP A 46 -20.61 -2.52 4.91
CA ASP A 46 -21.77 -2.84 5.77
C ASP A 46 -23.04 -3.09 4.95
N THR A 47 -22.90 -3.31 3.65
CA THR A 47 -24.04 -3.46 2.74
C THR A 47 -23.89 -4.71 1.88
N LEU A 48 -24.94 -5.53 1.87
CA LEU A 48 -25.06 -6.70 1.00
C LEU A 48 -25.81 -6.32 -0.27
N TYR A 49 -25.22 -6.60 -1.43
CA TYR A 49 -25.85 -6.39 -2.74
C TYR A 49 -26.22 -7.74 -3.34
N LEU A 50 -27.50 -8.01 -3.48
CA LEU A 50 -28.02 -9.27 -4.00
C LEU A 50 -28.71 -9.05 -5.35
N HIS A 51 -28.39 -9.90 -6.31
CA HIS A 51 -29.17 -10.04 -7.55
C HIS A 51 -30.08 -11.21 -7.42
N VAL A 52 -31.39 -10.95 -7.45
CA VAL A 52 -32.45 -11.95 -7.30
C VAL A 52 -33.20 -12.11 -8.61
N ARG A 53 -33.23 -13.34 -9.10
CA ARG A 53 -33.98 -13.76 -10.30
C ARG A 53 -35.05 -14.75 -9.88
N VAL A 54 -36.28 -14.50 -10.28
CA VAL A 54 -37.44 -15.35 -9.98
C VAL A 54 -38.08 -15.77 -11.27
N GLY A 55 -38.28 -17.07 -11.44
CA GLY A 55 -38.97 -17.67 -12.57
C GLY A 55 -39.97 -18.75 -12.12
N GLN A 56 -41.08 -18.92 -12.82
CA GLN A 56 -42.03 -20.02 -12.62
C GLN A 56 -41.56 -21.24 -13.42
N ILE A 57 -41.48 -22.40 -12.77
CA ILE A 57 -41.10 -23.67 -13.40
C ILE A 57 -42.35 -24.48 -13.76
N ALA A 58 -43.35 -24.46 -12.87
CA ALA A 58 -44.64 -25.15 -13.06
C ALA A 58 -45.72 -24.42 -12.25
N ASP A 59 -46.97 -24.84 -12.37
CA ASP A 59 -48.09 -24.30 -11.59
C ASP A 59 -47.73 -24.37 -10.09
N ASN A 60 -47.71 -23.21 -9.42
CA ASN A 60 -47.34 -23.02 -8.02
C ASN A 60 -45.86 -23.38 -7.64
N LEU A 61 -44.96 -23.60 -8.60
CA LEU A 61 -43.56 -23.88 -8.35
C LEU A 61 -42.66 -22.76 -8.94
N PHE A 62 -41.90 -22.12 -8.11
CA PHE A 62 -41.01 -21.03 -8.49
C PHE A 62 -39.54 -21.37 -8.19
N ALA A 63 -38.65 -21.04 -9.10
CA ALA A 63 -37.21 -20.99 -8.84
C ALA A 63 -36.82 -19.59 -8.45
N ILE A 64 -36.03 -19.49 -7.39
CA ILE A 64 -35.41 -18.22 -6.94
C ILE A 64 -33.90 -18.42 -6.95
N PHE A 65 -33.23 -17.69 -7.80
CA PHE A 65 -31.75 -17.61 -7.84
C PHE A 65 -31.33 -16.34 -7.14
N ILE A 66 -30.41 -16.47 -6.17
CA ILE A 66 -29.86 -15.36 -5.44
C ILE A 66 -28.36 -15.40 -5.65
N SER A 67 -27.80 -14.34 -6.22
CA SER A 67 -26.38 -14.15 -6.41
C SER A 67 -25.88 -12.99 -5.56
N ASP A 68 -24.82 -13.21 -4.80
CA ASP A 68 -24.13 -12.14 -4.07
C ASP A 68 -23.24 -11.38 -5.03
N MET A 69 -23.56 -10.10 -5.24
CA MET A 69 -22.82 -9.17 -6.09
C MET A 69 -22.02 -8.14 -5.27
N SER A 70 -21.90 -8.37 -3.97
CA SER A 70 -21.34 -7.36 -3.04
C SER A 70 -19.92 -7.01 -3.38
N GLU A 71 -19.06 -7.97 -3.67
CA GLU A 71 -17.66 -7.72 -4.05
C GLU A 71 -17.55 -6.95 -5.36
N GLN A 72 -18.28 -7.39 -6.38
CA GLN A 72 -18.29 -6.72 -7.68
C GLN A 72 -18.79 -5.28 -7.56
N ARG A 73 -19.87 -5.08 -6.80
CA ARG A 73 -20.48 -3.75 -6.61
C ARG A 73 -19.57 -2.82 -5.80
N ARG A 74 -18.91 -3.33 -4.76
CA ARG A 74 -17.88 -2.58 -4.01
C ARG A 74 -16.73 -2.16 -4.91
N PHE A 75 -16.27 -3.07 -5.75
CA PHE A 75 -15.18 -2.77 -6.71
C PHE A 75 -15.60 -1.67 -7.70
N GLU A 76 -16.80 -1.72 -8.25
CA GLU A 76 -17.33 -0.70 -9.16
C GLU A 76 -17.45 0.67 -8.48
N ILE A 77 -17.96 0.71 -7.25
CA ILE A 77 -18.07 1.94 -6.45
C ILE A 77 -16.69 2.50 -6.18
N MET A 78 -15.75 1.69 -5.68
CA MET A 78 -14.38 2.12 -5.41
C MET A 78 -13.67 2.64 -6.66
N ARG A 79 -13.88 1.98 -7.82
CA ARG A 79 -13.32 2.42 -9.10
C ARG A 79 -13.89 3.76 -9.53
N ARG A 80 -15.20 3.96 -9.41
CA ARG A 80 -15.86 5.23 -9.76
C ARG A 80 -15.37 6.37 -8.86
N ASP A 81 -15.34 6.13 -7.56
CA ASP A 81 -14.88 7.11 -6.58
C ASP A 81 -13.39 7.45 -6.81
N PHE A 82 -12.56 6.46 -7.14
CA PHE A 82 -11.18 6.68 -7.52
C PHE A 82 -11.04 7.63 -8.71
N VAL A 83 -11.71 7.36 -9.83
CA VAL A 83 -11.65 8.21 -11.04
C VAL A 83 -12.13 9.62 -10.75
N THR A 84 -13.22 9.76 -9.98
CA THR A 84 -13.78 11.05 -9.60
C THR A 84 -12.79 11.84 -8.75
N ASN A 85 -12.22 11.22 -7.73
CA ASN A 85 -11.28 11.87 -6.82
C ASN A 85 -9.96 12.25 -7.53
N VAL A 86 -9.41 11.36 -8.38
CA VAL A 86 -8.24 11.68 -9.22
C VAL A 86 -8.51 12.92 -10.08
N SER A 87 -9.68 12.96 -10.75
CA SER A 87 -10.04 14.07 -11.61
C SER A 87 -10.12 15.41 -10.82
N HIS A 88 -10.67 15.38 -9.60
CA HIS A 88 -10.73 16.56 -8.75
C HIS A 88 -9.35 17.00 -8.24
N GLU A 89 -8.51 16.04 -7.79
CA GLU A 89 -7.18 16.36 -7.26
C GLU A 89 -6.20 16.83 -8.35
N LEU A 90 -6.39 16.42 -9.62
CA LEU A 90 -5.63 16.95 -10.76
C LEU A 90 -6.13 18.30 -11.24
N LYS A 91 -7.47 18.53 -11.24
CA LYS A 91 -8.08 19.78 -11.74
C LYS A 91 -7.69 20.99 -10.89
N THR A 92 -7.56 20.81 -9.58
CA THR A 92 -7.27 21.92 -8.65
C THR A 92 -5.89 22.56 -8.92
N PRO A 93 -4.74 21.82 -8.91
CA PRO A 93 -3.44 22.41 -9.21
C PRO A 93 -3.34 22.90 -10.66
N ALA A 94 -3.92 22.18 -11.62
CA ALA A 94 -3.94 22.62 -13.01
C ALA A 94 -4.68 23.96 -13.19
N GLY A 95 -5.82 24.13 -12.54
CA GLY A 95 -6.55 25.41 -12.54
C GLY A 95 -5.78 26.55 -11.85
N ALA A 96 -5.09 26.25 -10.75
CA ALA A 96 -4.25 27.23 -10.06
C ALA A 96 -3.06 27.67 -10.94
N ILE A 97 -2.40 26.73 -11.64
CA ILE A 97 -1.31 27.05 -12.59
C ILE A 97 -1.83 27.98 -13.71
N SER A 98 -2.99 27.67 -14.29
CA SER A 98 -3.58 28.48 -15.35
C SER A 98 -3.88 29.91 -14.87
N LEU A 99 -4.51 30.05 -13.70
CA LEU A 99 -4.83 31.35 -13.13
C LEU A 99 -3.56 32.17 -12.80
N LEU A 100 -2.54 31.53 -12.21
CA LEU A 100 -1.27 32.18 -11.90
C LEU A 100 -0.54 32.63 -13.17
N ALA A 101 -0.61 31.84 -14.25
CA ALA A 101 -0.03 32.20 -15.54
C ALA A 101 -0.73 33.40 -16.18
N GLU A 102 -2.06 33.50 -16.11
CA GLU A 102 -2.81 34.68 -16.55
C GLU A 102 -2.42 35.90 -15.70
N THR A 103 -2.30 35.74 -14.37
CA THR A 103 -1.92 36.82 -13.45
C THR A 103 -0.50 37.35 -13.76
N ILE A 104 0.43 36.48 -14.17
CA ILE A 104 1.77 36.91 -14.61
C ILE A 104 1.68 37.75 -15.88
N GLY A 105 0.79 37.39 -16.81
CA GLY A 105 0.54 38.21 -18.03
C GLY A 105 0.08 39.63 -17.72
N ASP A 106 -0.82 39.76 -16.75
CA ASP A 106 -1.36 41.07 -16.31
C ASP A 106 -0.36 41.88 -15.47
N ALA A 107 0.58 41.20 -14.81
CA ALA A 107 1.62 41.81 -13.98
C ALA A 107 3.00 41.87 -14.63
N ALA A 108 3.07 41.81 -15.99
CA ALA A 108 4.33 41.71 -16.72
C ALA A 108 5.33 42.84 -16.45
N ASP A 109 4.83 44.03 -16.09
CA ASP A 109 5.65 45.21 -15.76
C ASP A 109 6.13 45.26 -14.30
N ASP A 110 5.75 44.28 -13.47
CA ASP A 110 6.18 44.15 -12.05
C ASP A 110 7.03 42.89 -11.87
N PRO A 111 8.37 43.01 -11.86
CA PRO A 111 9.29 41.88 -11.74
C PRO A 111 9.13 41.08 -10.41
N ASP A 112 8.75 41.74 -9.32
CA ASP A 112 8.57 41.09 -8.04
C ASP A 112 7.29 40.24 -8.02
N ALA A 113 6.21 40.74 -8.61
CA ALA A 113 4.98 39.99 -8.81
C ALA A 113 5.21 38.78 -9.74
N VAL A 114 5.91 38.95 -10.86
CA VAL A 114 6.28 37.87 -11.78
C VAL A 114 7.08 36.77 -11.05
N LYS A 115 8.09 37.15 -10.26
CA LYS A 115 8.91 36.22 -9.49
C LYS A 115 8.06 35.46 -8.46
N TYR A 116 7.19 36.14 -7.74
CA TYR A 116 6.31 35.54 -6.74
C TYR A 116 5.36 34.52 -7.37
N PHE A 117 4.66 34.88 -8.44
CA PHE A 117 3.69 33.98 -9.09
C PHE A 117 4.37 32.82 -9.81
N SER A 118 5.54 33.05 -10.43
CA SER A 118 6.35 31.97 -11.02
C SER A 118 6.78 30.94 -9.97
N GLY A 119 7.20 31.37 -8.78
CA GLY A 119 7.50 30.47 -7.66
C GLY A 119 6.29 29.68 -7.19
N ARG A 120 5.09 30.25 -7.25
CA ARG A 120 3.85 29.53 -6.95
C ARG A 120 3.47 28.52 -8.01
N ILE A 121 3.67 28.83 -9.31
CA ILE A 121 3.48 27.86 -10.40
C ILE A 121 4.41 26.66 -10.22
N SER A 122 5.70 26.90 -9.89
CA SER A 122 6.66 25.80 -9.65
C SER A 122 6.17 24.86 -8.55
N LYS A 123 5.69 25.39 -7.43
CA LYS A 123 5.15 24.59 -6.32
C LYS A 123 3.92 23.77 -6.69
N GLU A 124 2.97 24.35 -7.46
CA GLU A 124 1.80 23.59 -7.90
C GLU A 124 2.15 22.53 -8.96
N SER A 125 3.18 22.80 -9.80
CA SER A 125 3.69 21.83 -10.76
C SER A 125 4.39 20.65 -10.07
N GLU A 126 5.21 20.92 -9.05
CA GLU A 126 5.83 19.88 -8.21
C GLU A 126 4.77 19.00 -7.55
N ARG A 127 3.74 19.62 -6.99
CA ARG A 127 2.62 18.92 -6.37
C ARG A 127 1.86 18.04 -7.36
N LEU A 128 1.64 18.53 -8.59
CA LEU A 128 0.99 17.75 -9.66
C LEU A 128 1.85 16.54 -10.04
N THR A 129 3.15 16.73 -10.18
CA THR A 129 4.11 15.66 -10.47
C THR A 129 4.11 14.59 -9.36
N GLU A 130 4.13 15.01 -8.10
CA GLU A 130 4.05 14.09 -6.96
C GLU A 130 2.74 13.28 -6.96
N LEU A 131 1.60 13.92 -7.25
CA LEU A 131 0.33 13.21 -7.37
C LEU A 131 0.36 12.14 -8.47
N VAL A 132 0.93 12.47 -9.64
CA VAL A 132 1.08 11.52 -10.75
C VAL A 132 1.97 10.34 -10.34
N HIS A 133 3.10 10.57 -9.68
CA HIS A 133 3.98 9.50 -9.19
C HIS A 133 3.23 8.59 -8.21
N ARG A 134 2.49 9.13 -7.26
CA ARG A 134 1.70 8.34 -6.31
C ARG A 134 0.58 7.53 -6.99
N LEU A 135 0.00 8.03 -8.10
CA LEU A 135 -0.96 7.27 -8.88
C LEU A 135 -0.29 6.09 -9.61
N ILE A 136 0.93 6.30 -10.13
CA ILE A 136 1.72 5.23 -10.75
C ILE A 136 2.10 4.18 -9.71
N ASP A 137 2.54 4.58 -8.51
CA ASP A 137 2.89 3.67 -7.42
C ASP A 137 1.67 2.85 -6.97
N LEU A 138 0.49 3.49 -6.89
CA LEU A 138 -0.76 2.78 -6.60
C LEU A 138 -1.11 1.74 -7.68
N GLN A 139 -0.87 2.07 -8.97
CA GLN A 139 -1.10 1.11 -10.06
C GLN A 139 -0.11 -0.05 -10.04
N LYS A 140 1.18 0.23 -9.76
CA LYS A 140 2.20 -0.82 -9.61
C LYS A 140 1.86 -1.76 -8.45
N ALA A 141 1.46 -1.21 -7.32
CA ALA A 141 1.04 -2.00 -6.15
C ALA A 141 -0.18 -2.89 -6.44
N GLN A 142 -1.05 -2.52 -7.38
CA GLN A 142 -2.24 -3.32 -7.78
C GLN A 142 -1.93 -4.42 -8.81
N SER A 143 -0.73 -4.45 -9.36
CA SER A 143 -0.37 -5.51 -10.30
C SER A 143 0.16 -6.71 -9.49
N ALA A 144 -0.37 -7.91 -9.74
CA ALA A 144 0.07 -9.16 -9.11
C ALA A 144 1.58 -9.49 -9.31
N ALA A 145 2.35 -8.55 -9.83
CA ALA A 145 3.78 -8.67 -10.09
C ALA A 145 4.64 -8.62 -8.82
N ALA A 146 4.15 -8.08 -7.70
CA ALA A 146 4.91 -7.97 -6.45
C ALA A 146 5.36 -9.33 -5.91
N MET A 147 4.56 -10.39 -6.08
CA MET A 147 4.92 -11.76 -5.68
C MET A 147 5.91 -12.43 -6.66
N LEU A 148 6.04 -11.94 -7.90
CA LEU A 148 6.97 -12.52 -8.88
C LEU A 148 8.44 -12.15 -8.58
N ASN A 149 8.69 -11.05 -7.87
CA ASN A 149 10.02 -10.56 -7.51
C ASN A 149 10.31 -10.71 -6.01
N ALA A 150 9.54 -11.57 -5.31
CA ALA A 150 9.75 -11.77 -3.88
C ALA A 150 11.09 -12.48 -3.65
N GLU A 151 11.95 -11.85 -2.86
CA GLU A 151 13.26 -12.36 -2.45
C GLU A 151 13.43 -12.27 -0.93
N ARG A 152 14.43 -12.98 -0.41
CA ARG A 152 14.81 -12.87 1.00
C ARG A 152 15.56 -11.56 1.21
N LEU A 153 14.97 -10.60 1.89
CA LEU A 153 15.53 -9.28 2.11
C LEU A 153 15.70 -8.94 3.59
N SER A 154 16.72 -8.15 3.89
CA SER A 154 16.95 -7.56 5.21
C SER A 154 16.01 -6.39 5.45
N VAL A 155 15.17 -6.51 6.47
CA VAL A 155 14.25 -5.42 6.86
C VAL A 155 15.01 -4.20 7.37
N LEU A 156 16.18 -4.41 7.96
CA LEU A 156 17.06 -3.34 8.42
C LEU A 156 17.59 -2.50 7.24
N SER A 157 18.00 -3.15 6.14
CA SER A 157 18.44 -2.46 4.91
C SER A 157 17.31 -1.62 4.33
N VAL A 158 16.13 -2.20 4.17
CA VAL A 158 14.94 -1.50 3.66
C VAL A 158 14.58 -0.29 4.52
N ALA A 159 14.60 -0.43 5.85
CA ALA A 159 14.31 0.68 6.75
C ALA A 159 15.34 1.81 6.65
N ARG A 160 16.63 1.48 6.48
CA ARG A 160 17.68 2.49 6.25
C ARG A 160 17.47 3.27 4.97
N GLU A 161 17.19 2.58 3.86
CA GLU A 161 16.91 3.22 2.59
C GLU A 161 15.70 4.16 2.68
N ALA A 162 14.60 3.70 3.28
CA ALA A 162 13.42 4.51 3.47
C ALA A 162 13.66 5.75 4.35
N LEU A 163 14.48 5.63 5.39
CA LEU A 163 14.89 6.76 6.24
C LEU A 163 15.81 7.71 5.49
N ALA A 164 16.79 7.20 4.74
CA ALA A 164 17.72 8.01 3.95
C ALA A 164 16.99 8.86 2.90
N GLU A 165 16.00 8.30 2.21
CA GLU A 165 15.17 9.04 1.24
C GLU A 165 14.35 10.17 1.89
N ASN A 166 14.05 10.08 3.18
CA ASN A 166 13.30 11.09 3.93
C ASN A 166 14.19 12.06 4.74
N GLN A 167 15.52 11.90 4.73
CA GLN A 167 16.44 12.64 5.56
C GLN A 167 16.36 14.16 5.35
N VAL A 168 16.42 14.63 4.09
CA VAL A 168 16.35 16.06 3.76
C VAL A 168 15.03 16.68 4.26
N LYS A 169 13.92 15.94 4.15
CA LYS A 169 12.61 16.40 4.60
C LYS A 169 12.53 16.49 6.13
N ALA A 170 13.12 15.52 6.83
CA ALA A 170 13.21 15.53 8.29
C ALA A 170 14.08 16.68 8.79
N GLU A 171 15.25 16.89 8.18
CA GLU A 171 16.17 18.00 8.50
C GLU A 171 15.51 19.36 8.31
N SER A 172 14.76 19.56 7.22
CA SER A 172 14.04 20.81 6.95
C SER A 172 13.02 21.19 8.03
N LYS A 173 12.54 20.19 8.78
CA LYS A 173 11.62 20.32 9.92
C LYS A 173 12.31 20.12 11.28
N HIS A 174 13.64 19.97 11.31
CA HIS A 174 14.39 19.68 12.54
C HIS A 174 13.87 18.43 13.27
N ILE A 175 13.41 17.40 12.53
CA ILE A 175 12.93 16.14 13.07
C ILE A 175 14.08 15.13 13.10
N SER A 176 14.28 14.49 14.26
CA SER A 176 15.30 13.45 14.43
C SER A 176 14.74 12.10 13.95
N LEU A 177 15.46 11.41 13.04
CA LEU A 177 15.15 10.06 12.62
C LEU A 177 15.93 9.06 13.46
N VAL A 178 15.24 8.09 14.06
CA VAL A 178 15.84 7.05 14.92
C VAL A 178 15.48 5.68 14.38
N LEU A 179 16.46 4.78 14.30
CA LEU A 179 16.29 3.40 13.90
C LEU A 179 16.69 2.46 15.04
N SER A 180 15.89 1.41 15.28
CA SER A 180 16.19 0.41 16.30
C SER A 180 15.82 -0.98 15.85
N VAL A 181 16.59 -1.99 16.29
CA VAL A 181 16.33 -3.41 16.07
C VAL A 181 16.31 -4.13 17.40
N ASN A 182 15.22 -4.84 17.70
CA ASN A 182 15.02 -5.56 18.97
C ASN A 182 15.31 -4.67 20.21
N GLY A 183 14.92 -3.38 20.15
CA GLY A 183 15.12 -2.41 21.22
C GLY A 183 16.54 -1.79 21.29
N ARG A 184 17.46 -2.17 20.43
CA ARG A 184 18.80 -1.57 20.31
C ARG A 184 18.80 -0.52 19.21
N GLN A 185 19.25 0.68 19.52
CA GLN A 185 19.41 1.73 18.53
C GLN A 185 20.57 1.41 17.59
N VAL A 186 20.35 1.60 16.30
CA VAL A 186 21.34 1.42 15.22
C VAL A 186 21.44 2.70 14.41
N LEU A 187 22.56 2.87 13.69
CA LEU A 187 22.76 4.05 12.88
C LEU A 187 21.89 3.99 11.61
N VAL A 188 21.28 5.13 11.27
CA VAL A 188 20.56 5.29 10.00
C VAL A 188 21.54 5.24 8.83
N HIS A 189 22.68 5.94 8.97
CA HIS A 189 23.78 5.95 8.02
C HIS A 189 24.97 5.19 8.63
N ALA A 190 25.11 3.91 8.30
CA ALA A 190 26.22 3.09 8.75
C ALA A 190 27.25 2.93 7.63
N ASN A 191 28.52 3.08 7.98
CA ASN A 191 29.62 2.77 7.09
C ASN A 191 29.90 1.25 7.05
N ALA A 192 30.80 0.79 6.17
CA ALA A 192 31.09 -0.64 5.99
C ALA A 192 31.55 -1.33 7.28
N GLU A 193 32.31 -0.62 8.14
CA GLU A 193 32.80 -1.17 9.42
C GLU A 193 31.67 -1.34 10.44
N GLU A 194 30.75 -0.37 10.49
CA GLU A 194 29.56 -0.40 11.35
C GLU A 194 28.59 -1.50 10.92
N LEU A 195 28.37 -1.65 9.61
CA LEU A 195 27.58 -2.75 9.05
C LEU A 195 28.16 -4.13 9.39
N ALA A 196 29.50 -4.27 9.33
CA ALA A 196 30.17 -5.50 9.72
C ALA A 196 29.95 -5.83 11.22
N LYS A 197 30.06 -4.83 12.10
CA LYS A 197 29.79 -5.01 13.54
C LYS A 197 28.34 -5.37 13.83
N GLU A 198 27.40 -4.81 13.08
CA GLU A 198 25.97 -5.15 13.21
C GLU A 198 25.67 -6.56 12.72
N ALA A 199 26.33 -7.00 11.63
CA ALA A 199 26.25 -8.39 11.15
C ALA A 199 26.75 -9.40 12.18
N GLU A 200 27.89 -9.09 12.86
CA GLU A 200 28.41 -9.90 13.97
C GLU A 200 27.43 -10.00 15.15
N GLN A 201 26.61 -8.95 15.38
CA GLN A 201 25.61 -8.92 16.44
C GLN A 201 24.30 -9.62 16.06
N ASN A 202 24.22 -10.17 14.85
CA ASN A 202 23.03 -10.88 14.33
C ASN A 202 21.74 -10.02 14.40
N LEU A 203 21.86 -8.74 14.11
CA LEU A 203 20.73 -7.78 14.17
C LEU A 203 19.83 -7.85 12.96
N ASP A 204 20.22 -8.55 11.89
CA ASP A 204 19.44 -8.67 10.68
C ASP A 204 18.19 -9.53 10.87
N VAL A 205 17.06 -8.96 10.46
CA VAL A 205 15.75 -9.60 10.46
C VAL A 205 15.30 -9.71 9.00
N PHE A 206 14.93 -10.93 8.58
CA PHE A 206 14.62 -11.21 7.19
C PHE A 206 13.14 -11.54 6.97
N VAL A 207 12.64 -11.08 5.83
CA VAL A 207 11.31 -11.42 5.28
C VAL A 207 11.46 -11.86 3.83
N VAL A 208 10.42 -12.49 3.27
CA VAL A 208 10.34 -12.76 1.82
C VAL A 208 9.33 -11.78 1.22
N ALA A 209 9.82 -10.86 0.40
CA ALA A 209 8.99 -9.82 -0.21
C ALA A 209 9.70 -9.18 -1.42
N ASP A 210 8.98 -8.40 -2.20
CA ASP A 210 9.58 -7.50 -3.19
C ASP A 210 10.18 -6.28 -2.47
N HIS A 211 11.46 -5.99 -2.75
CA HIS A 211 12.24 -4.94 -2.08
C HIS A 211 11.60 -3.56 -2.25
N GLU A 212 11.29 -3.16 -3.49
CA GLU A 212 10.73 -1.84 -3.78
C GLU A 212 9.33 -1.66 -3.18
N THR A 213 8.55 -2.73 -3.14
CA THR A 213 7.20 -2.72 -2.57
C THR A 213 7.25 -2.43 -1.07
N ILE A 214 8.09 -3.15 -0.31
CA ILE A 214 8.23 -2.92 1.14
C ILE A 214 8.93 -1.60 1.44
N LYS A 215 9.95 -1.21 0.66
CA LYS A 215 10.58 0.10 0.79
C LYS A 215 9.56 1.24 0.63
N THR A 216 8.70 1.15 -0.39
CA THR A 216 7.62 2.12 -0.63
C THR A 216 6.66 2.19 0.57
N ALA A 217 6.29 1.05 1.15
CA ALA A 217 5.42 1.01 2.32
C ALA A 217 6.05 1.73 3.53
N VAL A 218 7.30 1.41 3.87
CA VAL A 218 8.01 2.02 5.01
C VAL A 218 8.26 3.50 4.75
N LYS A 219 8.71 3.88 3.55
CA LYS A 219 8.91 5.27 3.13
C LYS A 219 7.65 6.12 3.31
N ASN A 220 6.49 5.64 2.85
CA ASN A 220 5.22 6.34 3.00
C ASN A 220 4.84 6.56 4.47
N LEU A 221 5.10 5.58 5.35
CA LEU A 221 4.84 5.73 6.78
C LEU A 221 5.77 6.77 7.41
N VAL A 222 7.07 6.73 7.09
CA VAL A 222 8.06 7.71 7.57
C VAL A 222 7.71 9.11 7.07
N GLU A 223 7.34 9.24 5.79
CA GLU A 223 6.92 10.51 5.21
C GLU A 223 5.68 11.09 5.91
N ASN A 224 4.68 10.25 6.19
CA ASN A 224 3.50 10.67 6.95
C ASN A 224 3.88 11.10 8.37
N ALA A 225 4.73 10.34 9.07
CA ALA A 225 5.22 10.67 10.40
C ALA A 225 5.89 12.05 10.43
N ILE A 226 6.77 12.36 9.45
CA ILE A 226 7.42 13.66 9.31
C ILE A 226 6.40 14.77 9.00
N ASN A 227 5.43 14.50 8.11
CA ASN A 227 4.46 15.51 7.68
C ASN A 227 3.56 15.97 8.83
N TYR A 228 3.13 15.05 9.67
CA TYR A 228 2.16 15.32 10.74
C TYR A 228 2.78 15.56 12.11
N SER A 229 4.10 15.42 12.24
CA SER A 229 4.82 15.78 13.46
C SER A 229 5.19 17.26 13.51
N PRO A 230 5.17 17.88 14.69
CA PRO A 230 5.75 19.20 14.92
C PRO A 230 7.25 19.22 14.66
N GLU A 231 7.80 20.42 14.47
CA GLU A 231 9.27 20.63 14.45
C GLU A 231 9.90 20.21 15.78
N HIS A 232 11.17 19.82 15.73
CA HIS A 232 11.98 19.43 16.90
C HIS A 232 11.47 18.17 17.63
N THR A 233 10.78 17.27 16.93
CA THR A 233 10.31 15.99 17.44
C THR A 233 11.14 14.83 16.90
N THR A 234 10.78 13.60 17.28
CA THR A 234 11.46 12.38 16.83
C THR A 234 10.46 11.48 16.08
N VAL A 235 10.91 10.96 14.94
CA VAL A 235 10.26 9.85 14.23
C VAL A 235 11.14 8.61 14.41
N ALA A 236 10.60 7.56 15.00
CA ALA A 236 11.34 6.34 15.28
C ALA A 236 10.82 5.17 14.42
N VAL A 237 11.75 4.42 13.82
CA VAL A 237 11.48 3.15 13.16
C VAL A 237 12.06 2.03 14.02
N GLY A 238 11.20 1.13 14.50
CA GLY A 238 11.57 -0.02 15.30
C GLY A 238 11.30 -1.33 14.55
N ILE A 239 12.30 -2.21 14.48
CA ILE A 239 12.18 -3.55 13.90
C ILE A 239 12.28 -4.56 15.03
N GLY A 240 11.40 -5.56 15.05
CA GLY A 240 11.43 -6.61 16.06
C GLY A 240 10.76 -7.89 15.57
N ILE A 241 10.98 -8.96 16.33
CA ILE A 241 10.34 -10.25 16.09
C ILE A 241 9.35 -10.51 17.22
N GLU A 242 8.08 -10.73 16.87
CA GLU A 242 7.00 -11.01 17.80
C GLU A 242 6.22 -12.24 17.34
N SER A 243 6.19 -13.27 18.17
CA SER A 243 5.46 -14.50 17.87
C SER A 243 5.79 -15.12 16.50
N GLY A 244 7.07 -15.09 16.09
CA GLY A 244 7.53 -15.63 14.80
C GLY A 244 7.19 -14.77 13.59
N LYS A 245 6.79 -13.53 13.81
CA LYS A 245 6.54 -12.53 12.77
C LYS A 245 7.46 -11.34 12.97
N VAL A 246 7.84 -10.73 11.87
CA VAL A 246 8.60 -9.47 11.87
C VAL A 246 7.61 -8.31 11.99
N ALA A 247 7.87 -7.43 12.95
CA ALA A 247 7.12 -6.19 13.14
C ALA A 247 8.01 -4.98 12.81
N ILE A 248 7.56 -4.12 11.90
CA ILE A 248 8.16 -2.82 11.59
C ILE A 248 7.21 -1.76 12.15
N ARG A 249 7.67 -0.99 13.13
CA ARG A 249 6.89 0.06 13.77
C ARG A 249 7.43 1.43 13.40
N VAL A 250 6.57 2.28 12.89
CA VAL A 250 6.87 3.70 12.68
C VAL A 250 6.09 4.49 13.72
N VAL A 251 6.81 5.17 14.59
CA VAL A 251 6.27 5.93 15.73
C VAL A 251 6.52 7.41 15.49
N ASP A 252 5.46 8.21 15.59
CA ASP A 252 5.51 9.66 15.49
C ASP A 252 5.01 10.34 16.76
N GLN A 253 5.43 11.58 16.96
CA GLN A 253 4.97 12.48 18.01
C GLN A 253 4.05 13.56 17.43
N GLY A 254 3.24 13.17 16.43
CA GLY A 254 2.38 14.07 15.69
C GLY A 254 1.07 14.41 16.40
N ILE A 255 0.18 14.99 15.62
CA ILE A 255 -1.16 15.41 16.10
C ILE A 255 -2.07 14.23 16.48
N GLY A 256 -1.68 13.02 16.14
CA GLY A 256 -2.53 11.84 16.29
C GLY A 256 -3.74 11.82 15.35
N ILE A 257 -4.53 10.77 15.46
CA ILE A 257 -5.68 10.49 14.60
C ILE A 257 -6.92 10.30 15.46
N PRO A 258 -8.02 11.03 15.19
CA PRO A 258 -9.28 10.84 15.88
C PRO A 258 -9.81 9.41 15.74
N ALA A 259 -10.34 8.84 16.80
CA ALA A 259 -10.82 7.45 16.84
C ALA A 259 -11.86 7.13 15.74
N ALA A 260 -12.71 8.10 15.39
CA ALA A 260 -13.71 7.97 14.32
C ALA A 260 -13.08 7.81 12.92
N SER A 261 -11.83 8.24 12.74
CA SER A 261 -11.12 8.19 11.47
C SER A 261 -10.23 6.94 11.31
N LEU A 262 -9.87 6.25 12.39
CA LEU A 262 -8.92 5.12 12.37
C LEU A 262 -9.30 4.00 11.40
N SER A 263 -10.59 3.73 11.22
CA SER A 263 -11.07 2.72 10.29
C SER A 263 -10.99 3.14 8.83
N ARG A 264 -10.85 4.45 8.56
CA ARG A 264 -10.95 5.04 7.24
C ARG A 264 -9.64 5.55 6.67
N ILE A 265 -8.60 5.71 7.51
CA ILE A 265 -7.31 6.28 7.08
C ILE A 265 -6.62 5.50 5.97
N PHE A 266 -6.98 4.23 5.76
CA PHE A 266 -6.47 3.39 4.67
C PHE A 266 -7.35 3.45 3.40
N GLU A 267 -8.48 4.19 3.44
CA GLU A 267 -9.29 4.45 2.24
C GLU A 267 -8.53 5.41 1.31
N ARG A 268 -8.66 5.21 0.00
CA ARG A 268 -8.03 6.07 -1.01
C ARG A 268 -8.61 7.47 -0.94
N PHE A 269 -7.75 8.50 -0.99
CA PHE A 269 -8.09 9.93 -0.90
C PHE A 269 -8.73 10.36 0.42
N TYR A 270 -8.83 9.47 1.41
CA TYR A 270 -9.33 9.86 2.71
C TYR A 270 -8.34 10.78 3.44
N ARG A 271 -8.86 11.82 4.03
CA ARG A 271 -8.10 12.80 4.83
C ARG A 271 -8.92 13.17 6.06
N VAL A 272 -8.29 13.18 7.21
CA VAL A 272 -8.92 13.60 8.48
C VAL A 272 -9.26 15.09 8.41
N ASP A 273 -8.32 15.91 7.91
CA ASP A 273 -8.48 17.34 7.67
C ASP A 273 -8.03 17.70 6.24
N PRO A 274 -8.97 17.93 5.32
CA PRO A 274 -8.64 18.29 3.95
C PRO A 274 -7.92 19.64 3.79
N ALA A 275 -8.15 20.60 4.69
CA ALA A 275 -7.53 21.92 4.61
C ALA A 275 -6.04 21.86 4.96
N ARG A 276 -5.71 21.27 6.10
CA ARG A 276 -4.33 21.09 6.56
C ARG A 276 -3.53 20.16 5.65
N SER A 277 -4.17 19.11 5.13
CA SER A 277 -3.51 18.18 4.22
C SER A 277 -3.12 18.81 2.88
N ARG A 278 -3.76 19.90 2.44
CA ARG A 278 -3.34 20.65 1.26
C ARG A 278 -2.04 21.42 1.51
N GLU A 279 -1.86 21.96 2.69
CA GLU A 279 -0.63 22.67 3.07
C GLU A 279 0.57 21.74 3.17
N THR A 280 0.36 20.50 3.63
CA THR A 280 1.41 19.48 3.77
C THR A 280 1.62 18.63 2.51
N GLY A 281 0.91 18.91 1.40
CA GLY A 281 1.01 18.16 0.15
C GLY A 281 0.38 16.76 0.18
N GLY A 282 -0.40 16.43 1.21
CA GLY A 282 -0.99 15.10 1.35
C GLY A 282 -2.04 14.80 0.27
N THR A 283 -1.88 13.71 -0.48
CA THR A 283 -2.81 13.25 -1.52
C THR A 283 -3.91 12.32 -1.00
N GLY A 284 -3.77 11.80 0.23
CA GLY A 284 -4.64 10.77 0.77
C GLY A 284 -4.44 9.38 0.14
N LEU A 285 -3.34 9.18 -0.60
CA LEU A 285 -3.02 7.90 -1.25
C LEU A 285 -1.96 7.10 -0.48
N GLY A 286 -1.07 7.74 0.26
CA GLY A 286 0.09 7.09 0.88
C GLY A 286 -0.26 5.89 1.76
N LEU A 287 -1.23 6.02 2.68
CA LEU A 287 -1.64 4.92 3.56
C LEU A 287 -2.39 3.81 2.80
N ALA A 288 -3.15 4.16 1.77
CA ALA A 288 -3.80 3.16 0.91
C ALA A 288 -2.76 2.36 0.11
N ILE A 289 -1.72 3.03 -0.43
CA ILE A 289 -0.57 2.38 -1.08
C ILE A 289 0.15 1.47 -0.08
N THR A 290 0.47 1.98 1.12
CA THR A 290 1.12 1.20 2.17
C THR A 290 0.37 -0.08 2.50
N LYS A 291 -0.95 0.01 2.72
CA LYS A 291 -1.79 -1.16 3.01
C LYS A 291 -1.71 -2.19 1.88
N HIS A 292 -1.81 -1.74 0.64
CA HIS A 292 -1.77 -2.63 -0.52
C HIS A 292 -0.40 -3.31 -0.68
N CYS A 293 0.69 -2.55 -0.61
CA CYS A 293 2.04 -3.08 -0.64
C CYS A 293 2.29 -4.16 0.43
N VAL A 294 1.79 -3.94 1.64
CA VAL A 294 1.95 -4.88 2.75
C VAL A 294 1.10 -6.14 2.54
N GLU A 295 -0.16 -6.00 2.10
CA GLU A 295 -1.07 -7.13 1.83
C GLU A 295 -0.57 -7.98 0.66
N ASP A 296 -0.03 -7.38 -0.40
CA ASP A 296 0.55 -8.08 -1.54
C ASP A 296 1.80 -8.90 -1.17
N CYS A 297 2.52 -8.48 -0.14
CA CYS A 297 3.64 -9.24 0.43
C CYS A 297 3.21 -10.21 1.55
N GLY A 298 1.91 -10.52 1.69
CA GLY A 298 1.37 -11.44 2.68
C GLY A 298 1.45 -10.93 4.13
N GLY A 299 1.65 -9.63 4.31
CA GLY A 299 1.70 -8.96 5.60
C GLY A 299 0.36 -8.36 6.03
N THR A 300 0.36 -7.70 7.17
CA THR A 300 -0.76 -6.92 7.69
C THR A 300 -0.27 -5.59 8.23
N ILE A 301 -1.10 -4.54 8.14
CA ILE A 301 -0.82 -3.25 8.74
C ILE A 301 -1.87 -2.91 9.79
N SER A 302 -1.43 -2.35 10.91
CA SER A 302 -2.27 -1.85 11.98
C SER A 302 -1.83 -0.48 12.44
N VAL A 303 -2.71 0.24 13.14
CA VAL A 303 -2.45 1.56 13.69
C VAL A 303 -2.96 1.65 15.12
N TRP A 304 -2.14 2.22 15.99
CA TRP A 304 -2.53 2.78 17.25
C TRP A 304 -2.30 4.28 17.20
N SER A 305 -3.28 5.08 17.60
CA SER A 305 -3.11 6.53 17.63
C SER A 305 -4.07 7.14 18.64
N ARG A 306 -3.62 8.23 19.24
CA ARG A 306 -4.43 9.07 20.10
C ARG A 306 -4.22 10.53 19.73
N GLU A 307 -5.31 11.25 19.59
CA GLU A 307 -5.28 12.67 19.25
C GLU A 307 -4.47 13.46 20.26
N GLY A 308 -3.49 14.22 19.81
CA GLY A 308 -2.53 14.97 20.62
C GLY A 308 -1.32 14.17 21.13
N GLU A 309 -1.28 12.85 20.99
CA GLU A 309 -0.17 12.00 21.49
C GLU A 309 0.69 11.38 20.38
N GLY A 310 0.24 11.47 19.12
CA GLY A 310 0.94 10.87 17.97
C GLY A 310 0.34 9.53 17.54
N SER A 311 1.08 8.82 16.67
CA SER A 311 0.64 7.56 16.09
C SER A 311 1.75 6.51 16.06
N THR A 312 1.35 5.26 16.05
CA THR A 312 2.21 4.10 15.81
C THR A 312 1.59 3.24 14.73
N PHE A 313 2.24 3.19 13.57
CA PHE A 313 1.88 2.27 12.50
C PHE A 313 2.74 1.02 12.61
N THR A 314 2.14 -0.16 12.53
CA THR A 314 2.84 -1.44 12.62
C THR A 314 2.56 -2.28 11.39
N ILE A 315 3.61 -2.58 10.62
CA ILE A 315 3.60 -3.59 9.56
C ILE A 315 4.03 -4.91 10.19
N THR A 316 3.29 -5.99 9.96
CA THR A 316 3.62 -7.32 10.44
C THR A 316 3.71 -8.29 9.27
N MET A 317 4.83 -9.01 9.15
CA MET A 317 5.10 -9.93 8.06
C MET A 317 5.58 -11.28 8.59
N PRO A 318 5.39 -12.40 7.87
CA PRO A 318 6.02 -13.67 8.22
C PRO A 318 7.54 -13.51 8.21
N GLN A 319 8.21 -14.04 9.25
CA GLN A 319 9.66 -14.09 9.28
C GLN A 319 10.16 -15.12 8.25
N ALA A 320 11.17 -14.77 7.46
CA ALA A 320 11.85 -15.74 6.61
C ALA A 320 12.59 -16.77 7.50
N SER A 321 12.14 -18.01 7.52
CA SER A 321 12.80 -19.12 8.21
C SER A 321 14.18 -19.37 7.59
N GLY A 322 15.19 -19.71 8.42
CA GLY A 322 16.60 -19.77 8.13
C GLY A 322 17.01 -20.30 6.75
N ALA A 323 18.20 -19.88 6.33
CA ALA A 323 18.97 -20.26 5.14
C ALA A 323 18.25 -21.16 4.11
N ALA A 324 17.59 -20.53 3.13
CA ALA A 324 17.51 -21.14 1.83
C ALA A 324 18.87 -20.88 1.17
N GLU A 325 19.74 -21.87 1.15
CA GLU A 325 20.81 -21.92 0.16
C GLU A 325 20.16 -21.77 -1.22
N PRO A 326 20.75 -20.99 -2.13
CA PRO A 326 20.24 -20.93 -3.50
C PRO A 326 20.27 -22.36 -4.05
N ASP A 327 19.12 -22.83 -4.46
CA ASP A 327 18.96 -24.08 -5.19
C ASP A 327 19.77 -23.95 -6.50
N HIS A 328 21.04 -24.34 -6.43
CA HIS A 328 21.82 -24.59 -7.63
C HIS A 328 21.17 -25.82 -8.29
N PRO A 329 20.72 -25.70 -9.54
CA PRO A 329 20.27 -26.88 -10.26
C PRO A 329 21.45 -27.87 -10.31
N ALA A 330 21.28 -28.95 -9.60
CA ALA A 330 22.24 -30.06 -9.61
C ALA A 330 22.45 -30.48 -11.06
N ASP A 331 23.70 -30.34 -11.50
CA ASP A 331 24.26 -30.97 -12.67
C ASP A 331 24.05 -32.49 -12.57
N SER A 332 22.90 -32.96 -13.04
CA SER A 332 22.66 -34.38 -13.29
C SER A 332 23.15 -34.74 -14.71
N ALA A 333 24.45 -34.73 -14.84
CA ALA A 333 25.06 -35.30 -16.04
C ALA A 333 26.09 -36.35 -15.60
N ASN A 334 25.75 -37.60 -15.89
CA ASN A 334 26.66 -38.66 -16.23
C ASN A 334 27.47 -39.34 -15.12
N ASP A 335 26.88 -40.35 -14.54
CA ASP A 335 27.65 -41.54 -14.15
C ASP A 335 26.94 -42.81 -14.64
N ASN A 336 27.28 -43.21 -15.85
CA ASN A 336 26.99 -44.56 -16.37
C ASN A 336 28.06 -44.97 -17.38
N THR A 337 29.25 -45.30 -16.87
CA THR A 337 30.19 -46.15 -17.62
C THR A 337 31.16 -46.83 -16.66
N ARG A 338 30.76 -47.98 -16.11
CA ARG A 338 31.68 -49.06 -15.73
C ARG A 338 30.90 -50.36 -15.60
N GLU A 339 31.00 -51.20 -16.60
CA GLU A 339 31.27 -52.63 -16.58
C GLU A 339 30.78 -53.29 -17.86
N LYS A 340 31.70 -53.69 -18.72
CA LYS A 340 31.91 -55.10 -19.04
C LYS A 340 33.08 -55.30 -19.99
N LYS A 341 33.93 -56.08 -19.46
CA LYS A 341 35.11 -56.81 -20.02
C LYS A 341 34.87 -57.55 -21.33
N GLN A 342 35.97 -57.55 -22.07
CA GLN A 342 36.55 -58.72 -22.80
C GLN A 342 35.81 -59.31 -24.00
N SER A 343 36.41 -59.18 -25.11
CA SER A 343 37.11 -60.28 -25.87
C SER A 343 37.13 -59.95 -27.36
N GLY A 344 38.30 -59.98 -27.94
CA GLY A 344 38.57 -60.84 -29.07
C GLY A 344 38.71 -60.13 -30.43
N HIS A 345 39.99 -60.15 -30.82
CA HIS A 345 40.50 -60.54 -32.13
C HIS A 345 40.36 -59.55 -33.33
N SER A 346 41.54 -59.06 -33.71
CA SER A 346 42.19 -59.21 -35.05
C SER A 346 41.50 -58.69 -36.28
N THR A 347 42.23 -57.95 -36.95
CA THR A 347 42.74 -57.98 -38.33
C THR A 347 42.37 -56.75 -39.19
N THR A 348 43.43 -56.02 -39.48
CA THR A 348 44.03 -55.77 -40.80
C THR A 348 43.28 -54.89 -41.79
N THR A 349 44.11 -53.97 -42.26
CA THR A 349 44.25 -53.40 -43.60
C THR A 349 43.42 -52.18 -43.99
N GLU A 350 44.18 -51.18 -44.11
CA GLU A 350 44.55 -50.48 -45.39
C GLU A 350 43.51 -49.57 -46.01
N ASN A 351 44.02 -48.42 -46.22
CA ASN A 351 44.07 -47.61 -47.41
C ASN A 351 43.03 -46.50 -47.66
N GLU A 352 43.68 -45.39 -47.83
CA GLU A 352 43.64 -44.45 -48.94
C GLU A 352 42.44 -43.52 -49.01
N GLU A 353 42.84 -42.26 -48.85
CA GLU A 353 42.88 -41.17 -49.87
C GLU A 353 41.54 -40.52 -50.28
N ASN A 354 41.70 -39.23 -50.22
CA ASN A 354 41.20 -38.21 -51.18
C ASN A 354 39.73 -37.79 -51.14
N HIS A 355 39.54 -36.69 -50.81
CA HIS A 355 39.38 -35.39 -51.50
C HIS A 355 38.79 -34.35 -50.51
#